data_25294112763f96a050ffd31889fda265
#
_entry.id   25294112763f96a050ffd31889fda265
#
_cell.length_a   1.000
_cell.length_b   1.000
_cell.length_c   1.000
_cell.angle_alpha   90.00
_cell.angle_beta   90.00
_cell.angle_gamma   90.00
#
_symmetry.space_group_name_H-M   'P 1'
#
loop_
_entity.id
_entity.type
_entity.pdbx_description
1 polymer ?
#
loop_
_entity_poly.entity_id
_entity_poly.type
_entity_poly.pdbx_seq_one_letter_code
_entity_poly.pdbx_strand_id
1 'polypeptide(L)'
;MLNKIIRLISIVLFSTVFTLNAQAAEKWDMPMAYSATNFHSQNGVLFADAVRVATGGEIDITVHPGGSLFKGAEIKKAIQTGQVPIGERLLSGHQNESL
;
A
#
# COMPACT_ATOMS: atom_id res chain seq x y z
N MET A 1 49.29 23.99 -13.97
CA MET A 1 48.83 22.64 -14.34
C MET A 1 48.12 21.92 -13.19
N LEU A 2 48.67 21.92 -11.99
CA LEU A 2 48.05 21.24 -10.83
C LEU A 2 46.68 21.80 -10.43
N ASN A 3 46.46 23.13 -10.52
CA ASN A 3 45.21 23.80 -10.16
C ASN A 3 44.05 23.47 -11.12
N LYS A 4 44.31 23.13 -12.38
CA LYS A 4 43.28 22.72 -13.35
C LYS A 4 42.82 21.29 -13.11
N ILE A 5 43.70 20.42 -12.67
CA ILE A 5 43.38 19.01 -12.33
C ILE A 5 42.56 18.94 -11.03
N ILE A 6 42.92 19.76 -10.03
CA ILE A 6 42.20 19.86 -8.74
C ILE A 6 40.77 20.41 -8.96
N ARG A 7 40.58 21.37 -9.87
CA ARG A 7 39.24 21.91 -10.23
C ARG A 7 38.39 20.89 -10.95
N LEU A 8 38.93 20.06 -11.83
CA LEU A 8 38.23 18.98 -12.52
C LEU A 8 37.80 17.86 -11.56
N ILE A 9 38.63 17.50 -10.59
CA ILE A 9 38.33 16.49 -9.56
C ILE A 9 37.23 17.01 -8.63
N SER A 10 37.22 18.29 -8.27
CA SER A 10 36.15 18.89 -7.44
C SER A 10 34.78 18.88 -8.12
N ILE A 11 34.75 19.05 -9.45
CA ILE A 11 33.49 19.02 -10.22
C ILE A 11 32.92 17.59 -10.33
N VAL A 12 33.79 16.59 -10.46
CA VAL A 12 33.37 15.19 -10.52
C VAL A 12 32.86 14.67 -9.16
N LEU A 13 33.43 15.14 -8.04
CA LEU A 13 32.97 14.77 -6.70
C LEU A 13 31.61 15.36 -6.32
N PHE A 14 31.19 16.48 -6.93
CA PHE A 14 29.91 17.14 -6.62
C PHE A 14 28.71 16.55 -7.38
N SER A 15 28.95 15.79 -8.46
CA SER A 15 27.89 15.19 -9.28
C SER A 15 27.43 13.80 -8.79
N THR A 16 28.04 13.23 -7.74
CA THR A 16 27.71 11.89 -7.21
C THR A 16 26.75 11.89 -6.02
N VAL A 17 26.22 13.04 -5.58
CA VAL A 17 25.44 13.15 -4.33
C VAL A 17 23.91 13.12 -4.54
N PHE A 18 23.40 13.05 -5.77
CA PHE A 18 21.97 13.01 -6.06
C PHE A 18 21.50 11.68 -6.65
N THR A 19 21.76 10.56 -5.97
CA THR A 19 20.91 9.39 -6.14
C THR A 19 19.70 9.56 -5.21
N LEU A 20 18.66 10.17 -5.72
CA LEU A 20 17.32 10.06 -5.15
C LEU A 20 16.95 8.57 -5.17
N ASN A 21 17.01 7.93 -4.00
CA ASN A 21 16.40 6.63 -3.81
C ASN A 21 14.88 6.81 -3.87
N ALA A 22 14.34 6.77 -5.10
CA ALA A 22 12.91 6.60 -5.29
C ALA A 22 12.57 5.18 -4.82
N GLN A 23 12.09 5.02 -3.60
CA GLN A 23 11.55 3.76 -3.12
C GLN A 23 10.30 3.43 -3.94
N ALA A 24 10.23 2.22 -4.49
CA ALA A 24 9.03 1.71 -5.11
C ALA A 24 7.89 1.69 -4.08
N ALA A 25 6.67 2.04 -4.52
CA ALA A 25 5.49 1.98 -3.68
C ALA A 25 5.29 0.56 -3.13
N GLU A 26 4.93 0.45 -1.86
CA GLU A 26 4.48 -0.79 -1.26
C GLU A 26 3.04 -1.04 -1.67
N LYS A 27 2.79 -2.12 -2.39
CA LYS A 27 1.46 -2.47 -2.91
C LYS A 27 0.76 -3.44 -1.96
N TRP A 28 -0.45 -3.06 -1.54
CA TRP A 28 -1.30 -3.86 -0.68
C TRP A 28 -2.57 -4.26 -1.42
N ASP A 29 -2.96 -5.52 -1.27
CA ASP A 29 -4.27 -6.00 -1.69
C ASP A 29 -5.22 -5.97 -0.49
N MET A 30 -6.38 -5.34 -0.67
CA MET A 30 -7.42 -5.24 0.36
C MET A 30 -8.69 -5.95 -0.11
N PRO A 31 -8.91 -7.20 0.32
CA PRO A 31 -10.15 -7.91 0.03
C PRO A 31 -11.32 -7.30 0.80
N MET A 32 -12.46 -7.23 0.14
CA MET A 32 -13.73 -6.77 0.70
C MET A 32 -14.84 -7.75 0.36
N ALA A 33 -15.77 -7.96 1.31
CA ALA A 33 -16.81 -8.95 1.18
C ALA A 33 -17.96 -8.53 0.25
N TYR A 34 -18.15 -7.22 0.05
CA TYR A 34 -19.36 -6.66 -0.59
C TYR A 34 -19.09 -6.18 -2.00
N SER A 35 -20.16 -6.14 -2.82
CA SER A 35 -20.05 -5.69 -4.22
C SER A 35 -19.49 -4.27 -4.34
N ALA A 36 -18.92 -3.96 -5.51
CA ALA A 36 -18.32 -2.65 -5.78
C ALA A 36 -19.29 -1.47 -5.61
N THR A 37 -20.57 -1.70 -5.81
CA THR A 37 -21.63 -0.68 -5.66
C THR A 37 -22.13 -0.52 -4.21
N ASN A 38 -21.72 -1.42 -3.32
CA ASN A 38 -22.07 -1.34 -1.90
C ASN A 38 -21.26 -0.22 -1.23
N PHE A 39 -21.88 0.52 -0.30
CA PHE A 39 -21.24 1.65 0.36
C PHE A 39 -19.97 1.27 1.16
N HIS A 40 -19.91 0.06 1.71
CA HIS A 40 -18.68 -0.42 2.37
C HIS A 40 -17.50 -0.49 1.39
N SER A 41 -17.73 -1.04 0.20
CA SER A 41 -16.69 -1.12 -0.83
C SER A 41 -16.32 0.25 -1.37
N GLN A 42 -17.28 1.14 -1.55
CA GLN A 42 -17.01 2.52 -1.95
C GLN A 42 -16.21 3.27 -0.89
N ASN A 43 -16.53 3.07 0.39
CA ASN A 43 -15.74 3.62 1.49
C ASN A 43 -14.32 3.06 1.53
N GLY A 44 -14.15 1.79 1.21
CA GLY A 44 -12.82 1.16 1.07
C GLY A 44 -11.96 1.82 0.00
N VAL A 45 -12.55 2.18 -1.13
CA VAL A 45 -11.87 2.93 -2.20
C VAL A 45 -11.45 4.31 -1.72
N LEU A 46 -12.33 5.04 -1.03
CA LEU A 46 -12.00 6.34 -0.45
C LEU A 46 -10.86 6.24 0.57
N PHE A 47 -10.88 5.22 1.41
CA PHE A 47 -9.81 4.92 2.35
C PHE A 47 -8.47 4.65 1.63
N ALA A 48 -8.48 3.82 0.60
CA ALA A 48 -7.30 3.51 -0.20
C ALA A 48 -6.69 4.77 -0.84
N ASP A 49 -7.54 5.64 -1.40
CA ASP A 49 -7.12 6.91 -1.96
C ASP A 49 -6.54 7.86 -0.90
N ALA A 50 -7.16 7.94 0.27
CA ALA A 50 -6.68 8.75 1.38
C ALA A 50 -5.30 8.28 1.88
N VAL A 51 -5.07 6.97 1.97
CA VAL A 51 -3.76 6.40 2.35
C VAL A 51 -2.71 6.74 1.30
N ARG A 52 -3.03 6.63 0.01
CA ARG A 52 -2.10 6.98 -1.07
C ARG A 52 -1.68 8.45 -0.96
N VAL A 53 -2.61 9.35 -0.74
CA VAL A 53 -2.32 10.77 -0.57
C VAL A 53 -1.52 11.03 0.70
N ALA A 54 -1.94 10.48 1.83
CA ALA A 54 -1.29 10.68 3.14
C ALA A 54 0.14 10.15 3.18
N THR A 55 0.45 9.11 2.42
CA THR A 55 1.78 8.50 2.35
C THR A 55 2.62 8.99 1.18
N GLY A 56 2.12 9.95 0.38
CA GLY A 56 2.83 10.41 -0.82
C GLY A 56 3.03 9.31 -1.86
N GLY A 57 2.14 8.31 -1.90
CA GLY A 57 2.22 7.17 -2.79
C GLY A 57 3.12 6.02 -2.29
N GLU A 58 3.67 6.09 -1.09
CA GLU A 58 4.49 5.00 -0.53
C GLU A 58 3.68 3.74 -0.28
N ILE A 59 2.40 3.87 0.09
CA ILE A 59 1.46 2.76 0.23
C ILE A 59 0.37 2.92 -0.83
N ASP A 60 0.23 1.90 -1.67
CA ASP A 60 -0.76 1.82 -2.74
C ASP A 60 -1.68 0.62 -2.51
N ILE A 61 -2.91 0.88 -2.08
CA ILE A 61 -3.90 -0.15 -1.76
C ILE A 61 -4.80 -0.39 -2.97
N THR A 62 -4.86 -1.64 -3.42
CA THR A 62 -5.84 -2.10 -4.42
C THR A 62 -7.01 -2.76 -3.71
N VAL A 63 -8.21 -2.23 -3.90
CA VAL A 63 -9.47 -2.77 -3.35
C VAL A 63 -9.98 -3.89 -4.25
N HIS A 64 -10.30 -5.04 -3.65
CA HIS A 64 -10.88 -6.20 -4.33
C HIS A 64 -12.29 -6.45 -3.78
N PRO A 65 -13.35 -5.86 -4.36
CA PRO A 65 -14.70 -5.98 -3.87
C PRO A 65 -15.36 -7.33 -4.21
N GLY A 66 -16.52 -7.58 -3.62
CA GLY A 66 -17.38 -8.70 -3.99
C GLY A 66 -16.83 -10.09 -3.68
N GLY A 67 -15.92 -10.22 -2.73
CA GLY A 67 -15.27 -11.50 -2.44
C GLY A 67 -14.37 -12.01 -3.58
N SER A 68 -13.93 -11.13 -4.48
CA SER A 68 -13.15 -11.51 -5.67
C SER A 68 -11.76 -12.04 -5.36
N LEU A 69 -11.13 -11.60 -4.28
CA LEU A 69 -9.84 -12.10 -3.83
C LEU A 69 -10.01 -13.16 -2.73
N PHE A 70 -10.79 -12.85 -1.70
CA PHE A 70 -11.20 -13.75 -0.62
C PHE A 70 -12.68 -13.52 -0.31
N LYS A 71 -13.43 -14.60 -0.08
CA LYS A 71 -14.82 -14.51 0.40
C LYS A 71 -14.85 -13.91 1.81
N GLY A 72 -15.94 -13.24 2.17
CA GLY A 72 -16.06 -12.57 3.46
C GLY A 72 -15.65 -13.42 4.66
N ALA A 73 -16.04 -14.70 4.69
CA ALA A 73 -15.69 -15.64 5.75
C ALA A 73 -14.18 -15.99 5.82
N GLU A 74 -13.42 -15.73 4.76
CA GLU A 74 -12.00 -16.07 4.62
C GLU A 74 -11.06 -14.88 4.92
N ILE A 75 -11.57 -13.65 4.93
CA ILE A 75 -10.75 -12.43 5.02
C ILE A 75 -9.94 -12.38 6.32
N LYS A 76 -10.57 -12.66 7.47
CA LYS A 76 -9.88 -12.65 8.76
C LYS A 76 -8.70 -13.63 8.76
N LYS A 77 -8.92 -14.84 8.27
CA LYS A 77 -7.87 -15.87 8.20
C LYS A 77 -6.75 -15.48 7.23
N ALA A 78 -7.08 -14.87 6.11
CA ALA A 78 -6.09 -14.40 5.15
C ALA A 78 -5.15 -13.36 5.76
N ILE A 79 -5.67 -12.46 6.62
CA ILE A 79 -4.87 -11.50 7.36
C ILE A 79 -4.03 -12.20 8.42
N GLN A 80 -4.63 -13.10 9.21
CA GLN A 80 -3.94 -13.82 10.29
C GLN A 80 -2.79 -14.69 9.77
N THR A 81 -2.91 -15.22 8.57
CA THR A 81 -1.88 -16.08 7.93
C THR A 81 -0.90 -15.28 7.05
N GLY A 82 -1.01 -13.96 7.00
CA GLY A 82 -0.09 -13.10 6.26
C GLY A 82 -0.27 -13.10 4.74
N GLN A 83 -1.40 -13.58 4.22
CA GLN A 83 -1.67 -13.57 2.79
C GLN A 83 -1.99 -12.17 2.26
N VAL A 84 -2.63 -11.33 3.09
CA VAL A 84 -2.88 -9.91 2.83
C VAL A 84 -2.65 -9.12 4.10
N PRO A 85 -2.20 -7.85 4.01
CA PRO A 85 -1.94 -7.01 5.18
C PRO A 85 -3.20 -6.36 5.75
N ILE A 86 -4.27 -6.27 4.99
CA ILE A 86 -5.48 -5.52 5.31
C ILE A 86 -6.70 -6.15 4.62
N GLY A 87 -7.86 -5.96 5.19
CA GLY A 87 -9.13 -6.35 4.61
C GLY A 87 -10.27 -5.71 5.39
N GLU A 88 -11.49 -5.80 4.88
CA GLU A 88 -12.67 -5.27 5.54
C GLU A 88 -13.81 -6.28 5.51
N ARG A 89 -14.50 -6.39 6.64
CA ARG A 89 -15.73 -7.17 6.80
C ARG A 89 -16.53 -6.62 7.96
N LEU A 90 -17.86 -6.68 7.86
CA LEU A 90 -18.74 -6.32 8.98
C LEU A 90 -18.47 -7.21 10.21
N LEU A 91 -18.35 -6.57 11.37
CA LEU A 91 -18.11 -7.27 12.64
C LEU A 91 -19.19 -8.32 12.97
N SER A 92 -20.44 -8.08 12.55
CA SER A 92 -21.54 -9.05 12.70
C SER A 92 -21.26 -10.41 12.04
N GLY A 93 -20.36 -10.46 11.05
CA GLY A 93 -19.90 -11.72 10.47
C GLY A 93 -19.04 -12.58 11.40
N HIS A 94 -18.59 -12.03 12.54
CA HIS A 94 -17.75 -12.68 13.54
C HIS A 94 -18.43 -12.83 14.90
N GLN A 95 -19.75 -12.66 14.98
CA GLN A 95 -20.50 -12.66 16.24
C GLN A 95 -20.41 -13.95 17.04
N ASN A 96 -20.07 -15.08 16.40
CA ASN A 96 -19.90 -16.38 17.04
C ASN A 96 -18.47 -16.65 17.51
N GLU A 97 -17.57 -15.71 17.33
CA GLU A 97 -16.18 -15.82 17.76
C GLU A 97 -16.02 -15.16 19.13
N SER A 98 -15.35 -15.85 20.07
CA SER A 98 -14.95 -15.22 21.33
C SER A 98 -13.85 -14.19 21.06
N LEU A 99 -14.04 -13.00 21.57
CA LEU A 99 -13.04 -11.93 21.53
C LEU A 99 -11.98 -12.16 22.63
#